data_78898f2b506f421d5f43eafdf776cfe3
#
_entry.id   78898f2b506f421d5f43eafdf776cfe3
#
_cell.length_a   1.000
_cell.length_b   1.000
_cell.length_c   1.000
_cell.angle_alpha   90.00
_cell.angle_beta   90.00
_cell.angle_gamma   90.00
#
_symmetry.space_group_name_H-M   'P 1'
#
loop_
_entity.id
_entity.type
_entity.pdbx_description
1 polymer ?
#
loop_
_entity_poly.entity_id
_entity_poly.type
_entity_poly.pdbx_seq_one_letter_code
_entity_poly.pdbx_strand_id
1 'polypeptide(L)'
;AGAAVATASYAPDYAPDVDIRGVVATGVPYFSPAALVALNESRPPDQPDPMLAYNFLAMTLAEQIEPGFLMREYVSDEAWPIVSMVTNACHKEMRARTETAELSYNRAFKQTPSDVLGRVFAQMGFPDMRIAAPIFLGTGARDRDTPQHMQAAFMRDACAAGTVVGAHLYTELDHKQVVPGSTGESLTFVQAVFAGDAIKGNCDASPLG
;
A
#
# COMPACT_ATOMS: atom_id res chain seq x y z
N ALA A 1 1.14 -7.40 -1.64
CA ALA A 1 2.06 -7.11 -0.51
C ALA A 1 1.28 -6.78 0.77
N GLY A 2 0.39 -5.79 0.76
CA GLY A 2 -0.38 -5.45 1.97
C GLY A 2 -1.13 -6.62 2.58
N ALA A 3 -1.80 -7.43 1.75
CA ALA A 3 -2.49 -8.63 2.23
C ALA A 3 -1.55 -9.64 2.90
N ALA A 4 -0.33 -9.84 2.40
CA ALA A 4 0.63 -10.76 3.02
C ALA A 4 1.07 -10.27 4.41
N VAL A 5 1.33 -8.97 4.56
CA VAL A 5 1.65 -8.35 5.85
C VAL A 5 0.45 -8.43 6.80
N ALA A 6 -0.74 -8.06 6.33
CA ALA A 6 -1.97 -8.13 7.12
C ALA A 6 -2.25 -9.56 7.61
N THR A 7 -2.10 -10.57 6.73
CA THR A 7 -2.25 -11.97 7.13
C THR A 7 -1.32 -12.33 8.29
N ALA A 8 -0.05 -11.95 8.22
CA ALA A 8 0.91 -12.26 9.29
C ALA A 8 0.64 -11.48 10.58
N SER A 9 0.11 -10.24 10.46
CA SER A 9 -0.24 -9.41 11.61
C SER A 9 -1.51 -9.89 12.32
N TYR A 10 -2.51 -10.40 11.58
CA TYR A 10 -3.77 -10.91 12.14
C TYR A 10 -3.72 -12.39 12.56
N ALA A 11 -2.79 -13.18 12.00
CA ALA A 11 -2.77 -14.63 12.21
C ALA A 11 -2.72 -15.05 13.67
N PRO A 12 -1.98 -14.40 14.59
CA PRO A 12 -1.95 -14.82 15.99
C PRO A 12 -3.33 -14.86 16.66
N ASP A 13 -4.22 -13.94 16.28
CA ASP A 13 -5.56 -13.85 16.85
C ASP A 13 -6.61 -14.62 16.04
N TYR A 14 -6.44 -14.67 14.72
CA TYR A 14 -7.44 -15.25 13.82
C TYR A 14 -7.24 -16.73 13.53
N ALA A 15 -5.98 -17.18 13.41
CA ALA A 15 -5.61 -18.56 13.06
C ALA A 15 -4.31 -18.96 13.79
N PRO A 16 -4.37 -19.08 15.14
CA PRO A 16 -3.18 -19.31 15.98
C PRO A 16 -2.50 -20.68 15.72
N ASP A 17 -3.17 -21.58 15.05
CA ASP A 17 -2.65 -22.89 14.62
C ASP A 17 -1.89 -22.84 13.31
N VAL A 18 -1.89 -21.72 12.59
CA VAL A 18 -1.15 -21.53 11.34
C VAL A 18 0.25 -20.99 11.63
N ASP A 19 1.27 -21.79 11.27
CA ASP A 19 2.67 -21.42 11.45
C ASP A 19 3.17 -20.60 10.25
N ILE A 20 3.10 -19.26 10.36
CA ILE A 20 3.64 -18.35 9.35
C ILE A 20 5.15 -18.20 9.54
N ARG A 21 5.93 -18.77 8.64
CA ARG A 21 7.40 -18.82 8.70
C ARG A 21 8.09 -17.56 8.20
N GLY A 22 7.46 -16.82 7.29
CA GLY A 22 8.03 -15.61 6.71
C GLY A 22 7.04 -14.89 5.82
N VAL A 23 7.32 -13.64 5.52
CA VAL A 23 6.50 -12.78 4.65
C VAL A 23 7.36 -12.27 3.50
N VAL A 24 6.92 -12.47 2.26
CA VAL A 24 7.47 -11.78 1.09
C VAL A 24 6.52 -10.68 0.67
N ALA A 25 6.97 -9.44 0.73
CA ALA A 25 6.17 -8.27 0.40
C ALA A 25 6.95 -7.30 -0.50
N THR A 26 6.33 -6.87 -1.59
CA THR A 26 6.90 -5.90 -2.52
C THR A 26 5.91 -4.76 -2.72
N GLY A 27 6.30 -3.53 -2.36
CA GLY A 27 5.41 -2.37 -2.45
C GLY A 27 4.22 -2.47 -1.48
N VAL A 28 4.48 -2.42 -0.19
CA VAL A 28 3.44 -2.48 0.86
C VAL A 28 2.69 -1.15 0.95
N PRO A 29 1.35 -1.11 0.77
CA PRO A 29 0.58 0.08 1.12
C PRO A 29 0.58 0.26 2.65
N TYR A 30 1.17 1.36 3.11
CA TYR A 30 1.28 1.69 4.52
C TYR A 30 0.75 3.09 4.81
N PHE A 31 -0.35 3.16 5.53
CA PHE A 31 -1.14 4.38 5.73
C PHE A 31 -0.95 4.98 7.12
N SER A 32 0.30 5.11 7.58
CA SER A 32 0.55 5.94 8.78
C SER A 32 0.27 7.42 8.48
N PRO A 33 -0.07 8.25 9.49
CA PRO A 33 -0.32 9.67 9.27
C PRO A 33 0.81 10.39 8.52
N ALA A 34 2.06 10.09 8.88
CA ALA A 34 3.24 10.66 8.21
C ALA A 34 3.37 10.20 6.75
N ALA A 35 3.09 8.91 6.46
CA ALA A 35 3.14 8.39 5.11
C ALA A 35 2.04 9.01 4.22
N LEU A 36 0.85 9.26 4.77
CA LEU A 36 -0.25 9.93 4.05
C LEU A 36 0.07 11.39 3.74
N VAL A 37 0.68 12.13 4.68
CA VAL A 37 1.12 13.51 4.43
C VAL A 37 2.14 13.54 3.29
N ALA A 38 3.19 12.72 3.37
CA ALA A 38 4.24 12.65 2.34
C ALA A 38 3.67 12.21 0.97
N LEU A 39 2.70 11.29 0.96
CA LEU A 39 2.02 10.86 -0.25
C LEU A 39 1.26 12.02 -0.91
N ASN A 40 0.51 12.79 -0.14
CA ASN A 40 -0.24 13.93 -0.64
C ASN A 40 0.69 15.04 -1.17
N GLU A 41 1.78 15.34 -0.47
CA GLU A 41 2.79 16.31 -0.91
C GLU A 41 3.48 15.90 -2.21
N SER A 42 3.61 14.62 -2.47
CA SER A 42 4.22 14.08 -3.69
C SER A 42 3.30 14.11 -4.92
N ARG A 43 2.01 14.47 -4.75
CA ARG A 43 0.98 14.43 -5.81
C ARG A 43 0.31 15.78 -5.97
N PRO A 44 0.82 16.66 -6.86
CA PRO A 44 0.22 17.96 -7.12
C PRO A 44 -1.25 17.83 -7.55
N PRO A 45 -2.18 18.55 -6.89
CA PRO A 45 -3.63 18.33 -7.07
C PRO A 45 -4.16 18.74 -8.45
N ASP A 46 -3.41 19.55 -9.20
CA ASP A 46 -3.77 20.02 -10.54
C ASP A 46 -3.23 19.15 -11.67
N GLN A 47 -2.32 18.23 -11.36
CA GLN A 47 -1.74 17.34 -12.36
C GLN A 47 -2.56 16.05 -12.52
N PRO A 48 -2.63 15.49 -13.74
CA PRO A 48 -3.24 14.19 -13.96
C PRO A 48 -2.65 13.11 -13.04
N ASP A 49 -3.50 12.42 -12.30
CA ASP A 49 -3.07 11.37 -11.37
C ASP A 49 -3.88 10.08 -11.55
N PRO A 50 -3.33 9.06 -12.24
CA PRO A 50 -4.01 7.77 -12.41
C PRO A 50 -4.24 7.02 -11.10
N MET A 51 -3.56 7.42 -10.01
CA MET A 51 -3.73 6.84 -8.67
C MET A 51 -5.06 7.23 -8.02
N LEU A 52 -5.80 8.20 -8.59
CA LEU A 52 -7.19 8.50 -8.18
C LEU A 52 -8.11 7.28 -8.20
N ALA A 53 -7.81 6.29 -9.06
CA ALA A 53 -8.53 5.02 -9.06
C ALA A 53 -8.53 4.31 -7.70
N TYR A 54 -7.46 4.43 -6.91
CA TYR A 54 -7.43 3.90 -5.54
C TYR A 54 -8.29 4.73 -4.59
N ASN A 55 -8.32 6.05 -4.75
CA ASN A 55 -9.20 6.92 -3.94
C ASN A 55 -10.67 6.57 -4.19
N PHE A 56 -11.06 6.30 -5.43
CA PHE A 56 -12.43 5.88 -5.76
C PHE A 56 -12.80 4.54 -5.13
N LEU A 57 -11.87 3.58 -5.09
CA LEU A 57 -12.06 2.31 -4.38
C LEU A 57 -12.16 2.53 -2.86
N ALA A 58 -11.33 3.41 -2.28
CA ALA A 58 -11.40 3.74 -0.86
C ALA A 58 -12.73 4.43 -0.50
N MET A 59 -13.27 5.28 -1.38
CA MET A 59 -14.58 5.90 -1.17
C MET A 59 -15.74 4.88 -1.18
N THR A 60 -15.59 3.76 -1.89
CA THR A 60 -16.57 2.66 -1.82
C THR A 60 -16.59 2.02 -0.43
N LEU A 61 -15.42 1.87 0.19
CA LEU A 61 -15.35 1.43 1.58
C LEU A 61 -15.95 2.49 2.51
N ALA A 62 -15.69 3.77 2.25
CA ALA A 62 -16.29 4.86 3.02
C ALA A 62 -17.82 4.80 3.04
N GLU A 63 -18.48 4.55 1.90
CA GLU A 63 -19.95 4.40 1.85
C GLU A 63 -20.47 3.22 2.70
N GLN A 64 -19.64 2.22 2.97
CA GLN A 64 -20.01 1.08 3.79
C GLN A 64 -19.84 1.32 5.29
N ILE A 65 -18.86 2.12 5.68
CA ILE A 65 -18.44 2.25 7.09
C ILE A 65 -18.74 3.63 7.69
N GLU A 66 -18.97 4.67 6.89
CA GLU A 66 -19.22 6.03 7.34
C GLU A 66 -20.71 6.39 7.17
N PRO A 67 -21.49 6.47 8.25
CA PRO A 67 -22.89 6.82 8.18
C PRO A 67 -23.12 8.17 7.49
N GLY A 68 -23.95 8.18 6.46
CA GLY A 68 -24.32 9.39 5.73
C GLY A 68 -23.30 9.88 4.70
N PHE A 69 -22.19 9.18 4.50
CA PHE A 69 -21.28 9.48 3.40
C PHE A 69 -21.88 8.98 2.08
N LEU A 70 -22.01 9.90 1.11
CA LEU A 70 -22.45 9.60 -0.24
C LEU A 70 -21.38 10.04 -1.24
N MET A 71 -20.72 9.10 -1.87
CA MET A 71 -19.63 9.33 -2.82
C MET A 71 -20.04 10.35 -3.90
N ARG A 72 -21.29 10.32 -4.36
CA ARG A 72 -21.82 11.21 -5.38
C ARG A 72 -21.78 12.69 -5.00
N GLU A 73 -21.79 13.02 -3.73
CA GLU A 73 -21.73 14.41 -3.26
C GLU A 73 -20.31 14.98 -3.37
N TYR A 74 -19.30 14.12 -3.30
CA TYR A 74 -17.89 14.50 -3.34
C TYR A 74 -17.31 14.46 -4.76
N VAL A 75 -17.75 13.53 -5.58
CA VAL A 75 -17.20 13.29 -6.92
C VAL A 75 -17.81 14.24 -7.95
N SER A 76 -16.96 14.81 -8.81
CA SER A 76 -17.38 15.66 -9.92
C SER A 76 -18.18 14.89 -10.98
N ASP A 77 -18.93 15.63 -11.81
CA ASP A 77 -19.64 15.02 -12.94
C ASP A 77 -18.68 14.47 -13.98
N GLU A 78 -17.48 15.04 -14.08
CA GLU A 78 -16.43 14.57 -14.97
C GLU A 78 -15.86 13.22 -14.55
N ALA A 79 -15.61 13.02 -13.26
CA ALA A 79 -15.07 11.78 -12.73
C ALA A 79 -16.14 10.69 -12.55
N TRP A 80 -17.40 11.04 -12.45
CA TRP A 80 -18.48 10.11 -12.13
C TRP A 80 -18.59 8.91 -13.08
N PRO A 81 -18.43 9.02 -14.41
CA PRO A 81 -18.44 7.86 -15.29
C PRO A 81 -17.37 6.80 -14.95
N ILE A 82 -16.23 7.23 -14.38
CA ILE A 82 -15.16 6.32 -13.96
C ILE A 82 -15.51 5.72 -12.59
N VAL A 83 -15.95 6.55 -11.65
CA VAL A 83 -16.29 6.13 -10.29
C VAL A 83 -17.46 5.15 -10.28
N SER A 84 -18.47 5.37 -11.11
CA SER A 84 -19.64 4.47 -11.21
C SER A 84 -19.31 3.07 -11.71
N MET A 85 -18.10 2.86 -12.25
CA MET A 85 -17.62 1.54 -12.67
C MET A 85 -17.07 0.69 -11.51
N VAL A 86 -16.87 1.27 -10.33
CA VAL A 86 -16.15 0.64 -9.20
C VAL A 86 -16.67 -0.75 -8.81
N THR A 87 -17.97 -0.99 -8.97
CA THR A 87 -18.61 -2.28 -8.66
C THR A 87 -18.46 -3.33 -9.75
N ASN A 88 -18.09 -2.94 -10.98
CA ASN A 88 -18.11 -3.81 -12.15
C ASN A 88 -16.78 -3.83 -12.93
N ALA A 89 -15.82 -2.96 -12.58
CA ALA A 89 -14.54 -2.85 -13.27
C ALA A 89 -13.37 -3.22 -12.36
N CYS A 90 -12.31 -3.77 -12.95
CA CYS A 90 -11.05 -3.96 -12.25
C CYS A 90 -10.31 -2.62 -12.11
N HIS A 91 -9.49 -2.49 -11.04
CA HIS A 91 -8.64 -1.31 -10.82
C HIS A 91 -7.84 -0.90 -12.07
N LYS A 92 -7.29 -1.88 -12.82
CA LYS A 92 -6.54 -1.62 -14.05
C LYS A 92 -7.37 -0.83 -15.08
N GLU A 93 -8.64 -1.16 -15.25
CA GLU A 93 -9.52 -0.47 -16.19
C GLU A 93 -9.85 0.94 -15.69
N MET A 94 -10.18 1.10 -14.41
CA MET A 94 -10.43 2.40 -13.79
C MET A 94 -9.22 3.32 -13.94
N ARG A 95 -8.03 2.80 -13.67
CA ARG A 95 -6.76 3.53 -13.84
C ARG A 95 -6.57 4.00 -15.30
N ALA A 96 -6.77 3.11 -16.27
CA ALA A 96 -6.65 3.46 -17.69
C ALA A 96 -7.64 4.55 -18.11
N ARG A 97 -8.87 4.52 -17.58
CA ARG A 97 -9.89 5.57 -17.81
C ARG A 97 -9.49 6.89 -17.19
N THR A 98 -8.93 6.87 -15.98
CA THR A 98 -8.42 8.06 -15.27
C THR A 98 -7.25 8.69 -16.04
N GLU A 99 -6.33 7.87 -16.56
CA GLU A 99 -5.23 8.31 -17.43
C GLU A 99 -5.73 8.94 -18.72
N THR A 100 -6.67 8.29 -19.41
CA THR A 100 -7.25 8.79 -20.68
C THR A 100 -8.00 10.11 -20.49
N ALA A 101 -8.67 10.28 -19.36
CA ALA A 101 -9.38 11.52 -19.02
C ALA A 101 -8.43 12.63 -18.50
N GLU A 102 -7.12 12.33 -18.34
CA GLU A 102 -6.15 13.24 -17.71
C GLU A 102 -6.68 13.84 -16.40
N LEU A 103 -7.35 12.99 -15.60
CA LEU A 103 -8.07 13.45 -14.42
C LEU A 103 -7.11 13.81 -13.30
N SER A 104 -7.20 15.05 -12.80
CA SER A 104 -6.47 15.52 -11.63
C SER A 104 -7.37 15.48 -10.37
N TYR A 105 -6.76 15.61 -9.18
CA TYR A 105 -7.51 15.62 -7.93
C TYR A 105 -8.56 16.74 -7.91
N ASN A 106 -8.19 17.96 -8.29
CA ASN A 106 -9.09 19.12 -8.31
C ASN A 106 -10.24 18.99 -9.32
N ARG A 107 -10.03 18.24 -10.41
CA ARG A 107 -11.09 17.94 -11.39
C ARG A 107 -11.96 16.75 -10.97
N ALA A 108 -11.40 15.83 -10.19
CA ALA A 108 -12.11 14.63 -9.75
C ALA A 108 -13.13 14.90 -8.65
N PHE A 109 -12.89 15.91 -7.80
CA PHE A 109 -13.69 16.15 -6.60
C PHE A 109 -14.33 17.53 -6.58
N LYS A 110 -15.62 17.59 -6.21
CA LYS A 110 -16.38 18.82 -5.93
C LYS A 110 -15.98 19.41 -4.58
N GLN A 111 -15.68 18.53 -3.64
CA GLN A 111 -15.20 18.85 -2.31
C GLN A 111 -14.20 17.78 -1.85
N THR A 112 -13.26 18.19 -1.05
CA THR A 112 -12.16 17.34 -0.59
C THR A 112 -12.67 16.25 0.36
N PRO A 113 -12.54 14.95 0.02
CA PRO A 113 -12.95 13.86 0.91
C PRO A 113 -11.86 13.47 1.93
N SER A 114 -10.89 14.35 2.23
CA SER A 114 -9.67 14.03 2.98
C SER A 114 -9.95 13.45 4.36
N ASP A 115 -10.91 13.99 5.10
CA ASP A 115 -11.24 13.51 6.45
C ASP A 115 -11.84 12.11 6.43
N VAL A 116 -12.71 11.85 5.45
CA VAL A 116 -13.33 10.52 5.26
C VAL A 116 -12.29 9.52 4.81
N LEU A 117 -11.50 9.87 3.79
CA LEU A 117 -10.43 8.99 3.30
C LEU A 117 -9.37 8.74 4.36
N GLY A 118 -9.04 9.72 5.21
CA GLY A 118 -8.13 9.55 6.34
C GLY A 118 -8.62 8.48 7.31
N ARG A 119 -9.91 8.47 7.66
CA ARG A 119 -10.50 7.43 8.52
C ARG A 119 -10.54 6.05 7.84
N VAL A 120 -10.86 6.01 6.55
CA VAL A 120 -10.82 4.77 5.75
C VAL A 120 -9.41 4.18 5.71
N PHE A 121 -8.41 4.99 5.41
CA PHE A 121 -7.01 4.55 5.38
C PHE A 121 -6.51 4.11 6.76
N ALA A 122 -6.97 4.75 7.83
CA ALA A 122 -6.66 4.30 9.19
C ALA A 122 -7.18 2.89 9.47
N GLN A 123 -8.35 2.52 8.91
CA GLN A 123 -8.89 1.17 9.04
C GLN A 123 -8.17 0.13 8.16
N MET A 124 -7.44 0.59 7.14
CA MET A 124 -6.58 -0.27 6.32
C MET A 124 -5.18 -0.47 6.93
N GLY A 125 -4.95 0.06 8.12
CA GLY A 125 -3.71 -0.13 8.88
C GLY A 125 -3.54 -1.59 9.34
N PHE A 126 -2.32 -1.95 9.67
CA PHE A 126 -2.03 -3.25 10.28
C PHE A 126 -2.32 -3.18 11.79
N PRO A 127 -2.94 -4.21 12.38
CA PRO A 127 -3.33 -4.19 13.80
C PRO A 127 -2.11 -4.16 14.73
N ASP A 128 -1.04 -4.84 14.34
CA ASP A 128 0.23 -4.83 15.06
C ASP A 128 1.40 -4.81 14.06
N MET A 129 2.40 -4.00 14.34
CA MET A 129 3.65 -3.95 13.60
C MET A 129 4.69 -4.92 14.16
N ARG A 130 4.42 -5.57 15.29
CA ARG A 130 5.23 -6.63 15.86
C ARG A 130 4.85 -7.98 15.27
N ILE A 131 5.39 -8.27 14.09
CA ILE A 131 5.13 -9.51 13.37
C ILE A 131 6.24 -10.52 13.72
N ALA A 132 5.85 -11.69 14.22
CA ALA A 132 6.80 -12.73 14.65
C ALA A 132 7.60 -13.31 13.47
N ALA A 133 6.97 -13.40 12.30
CA ALA A 133 7.61 -13.89 11.09
C ALA A 133 8.54 -12.82 10.47
N PRO A 134 9.74 -13.16 10.00
CA PRO A 134 10.61 -12.22 9.30
C PRO A 134 9.99 -11.78 7.97
N ILE A 135 10.29 -10.55 7.56
CA ILE A 135 9.76 -9.94 6.33
C ILE A 135 10.89 -9.69 5.33
N PHE A 136 10.74 -10.20 4.12
CA PHE A 136 11.44 -9.71 2.94
C PHE A 136 10.64 -8.54 2.37
N LEU A 137 11.23 -7.34 2.34
CA LEU A 137 10.60 -6.13 1.82
C LEU A 137 11.30 -5.66 0.54
N GLY A 138 10.69 -5.91 -0.61
CA GLY A 138 11.19 -5.42 -1.90
C GLY A 138 10.58 -4.07 -2.27
N THR A 139 11.40 -3.07 -2.56
CA THR A 139 10.97 -1.70 -2.89
C THR A 139 11.54 -1.26 -4.23
N GLY A 140 10.68 -0.86 -5.15
CA GLY A 140 11.10 -0.19 -6.38
C GLY A 140 11.27 1.31 -6.13
N ALA A 141 12.42 1.88 -6.51
CA ALA A 141 12.62 3.33 -6.35
C ALA A 141 11.76 4.16 -7.32
N ARG A 142 11.28 3.55 -8.40
CA ARG A 142 10.34 4.18 -9.36
C ARG A 142 8.88 3.83 -9.07
N ASP A 143 8.59 3.21 -7.93
CA ASP A 143 7.24 2.87 -7.52
C ASP A 143 6.44 4.13 -7.18
N ARG A 144 5.38 4.39 -7.96
CA ARG A 144 4.46 5.53 -7.75
C ARG A 144 3.19 5.10 -7.03
N ASP A 145 2.90 3.82 -6.95
CA ASP A 145 1.71 3.28 -6.29
C ASP A 145 1.93 3.26 -4.77
N THR A 146 3.07 2.71 -4.34
CA THR A 146 3.54 2.68 -2.95
C THR A 146 4.97 3.20 -2.88
N PRO A 147 5.16 4.52 -2.89
CA PRO A 147 6.47 5.16 -3.07
C PRO A 147 7.50 4.76 -2.00
N GLN A 148 8.78 4.91 -2.33
CA GLN A 148 9.89 4.55 -1.45
C GLN A 148 9.75 5.09 -0.02
N HIS A 149 9.33 6.35 0.15
CA HIS A 149 9.13 6.94 1.48
C HIS A 149 8.04 6.23 2.31
N MET A 150 7.01 5.68 1.66
CA MET A 150 5.98 4.86 2.32
C MET A 150 6.57 3.53 2.78
N GLN A 151 7.42 2.91 1.98
CA GLN A 151 8.12 1.67 2.34
C GLN A 151 9.13 1.91 3.47
N ALA A 152 9.84 3.04 3.44
CA ALA A 152 10.74 3.45 4.52
C ALA A 152 9.99 3.65 5.85
N ALA A 153 8.81 4.28 5.80
CA ALA A 153 7.95 4.43 6.98
C ALA A 153 7.49 3.07 7.53
N PHE A 154 7.04 2.16 6.66
CA PHE A 154 6.69 0.79 7.05
C PHE A 154 7.87 0.06 7.71
N MET A 155 9.03 0.05 7.05
CA MET A 155 10.25 -0.57 7.58
C MET A 155 10.61 -0.03 8.95
N ARG A 156 10.67 1.30 9.10
CA ARG A 156 11.01 1.94 10.37
C ARG A 156 10.07 1.52 11.51
N ASP A 157 8.77 1.55 11.27
CA ASP A 157 7.78 1.27 12.31
C ASP A 157 7.74 -0.23 12.65
N ALA A 158 7.91 -1.13 11.66
CA ALA A 158 8.05 -2.57 11.87
C ALA A 158 9.34 -2.91 12.66
N CYS A 159 10.47 -2.32 12.28
CA CYS A 159 11.73 -2.49 12.98
C CYS A 159 11.65 -1.98 14.44
N ALA A 160 11.03 -0.81 14.66
CA ALA A 160 10.84 -0.26 16.01
C ALA A 160 9.95 -1.16 16.88
N ALA A 161 9.00 -1.87 16.30
CA ALA A 161 8.16 -2.85 16.97
C ALA A 161 8.87 -4.20 17.23
N GLY A 162 10.08 -4.40 16.70
CA GLY A 162 10.87 -5.61 16.87
C GLY A 162 10.68 -6.67 15.79
N THR A 163 10.05 -6.34 14.69
CA THR A 163 9.94 -7.21 13.50
C THR A 163 11.28 -7.27 12.77
N VAL A 164 11.70 -8.47 12.37
CA VAL A 164 12.88 -8.67 11.53
C VAL A 164 12.54 -8.31 10.09
N VAL A 165 13.08 -7.23 9.55
CA VAL A 165 12.86 -6.79 8.18
C VAL A 165 14.17 -6.82 7.40
N GLY A 166 14.19 -7.58 6.31
CA GLY A 166 15.23 -7.52 5.27
C GLY A 166 14.71 -6.71 4.09
N ALA A 167 15.09 -5.43 4.04
CA ALA A 167 14.63 -4.51 3.00
C ALA A 167 15.65 -4.42 1.85
N HIS A 168 15.13 -4.37 0.63
CA HIS A 168 15.89 -4.32 -0.62
C HIS A 168 15.36 -3.19 -1.50
N LEU A 169 16.24 -2.32 -1.98
CA LEU A 169 15.91 -1.23 -2.90
C LEU A 169 16.36 -1.59 -4.33
N TYR A 170 15.42 -1.55 -5.25
CA TYR A 170 15.61 -1.76 -6.68
C TYR A 170 15.48 -0.43 -7.42
N THR A 171 16.60 0.23 -7.68
CA THR A 171 16.66 1.63 -8.14
C THR A 171 15.96 1.89 -9.48
N GLU A 172 15.91 0.89 -10.37
CA GLU A 172 15.37 1.02 -11.71
C GLU A 172 13.93 0.47 -11.87
N LEU A 173 13.37 -0.15 -10.82
CA LEU A 173 12.10 -0.87 -10.93
C LEU A 173 10.92 -0.03 -10.42
N ASP A 174 9.77 -0.20 -11.07
CA ASP A 174 8.48 0.32 -10.64
C ASP A 174 7.70 -0.72 -9.81
N HIS A 175 6.46 -0.38 -9.42
CA HIS A 175 5.56 -1.22 -8.62
C HIS A 175 5.34 -2.63 -9.19
N LYS A 176 5.23 -2.77 -10.50
CA LYS A 176 4.98 -4.05 -11.16
C LYS A 176 6.27 -4.83 -11.41
N GLN A 177 7.33 -4.11 -11.74
CA GLN A 177 8.62 -4.69 -12.08
C GLN A 177 9.34 -5.25 -10.87
N VAL A 178 9.14 -4.68 -9.67
CA VAL A 178 9.78 -5.18 -8.45
C VAL A 178 9.35 -6.61 -8.10
N VAL A 179 8.15 -7.04 -8.47
CA VAL A 179 7.68 -8.42 -8.22
C VAL A 179 8.56 -9.45 -8.92
N PRO A 180 8.69 -9.48 -10.26
CA PRO A 180 9.61 -10.40 -10.92
C PRO A 180 11.07 -10.08 -10.67
N GLY A 181 11.42 -8.79 -10.51
CA GLY A 181 12.81 -8.36 -10.33
C GLY A 181 13.42 -8.78 -9.00
N SER A 182 12.62 -8.99 -7.97
CA SER A 182 13.08 -9.47 -6.65
C SER A 182 13.05 -10.99 -6.49
N THR A 183 12.61 -11.75 -7.51
CA THR A 183 12.34 -13.19 -7.38
C THR A 183 13.57 -13.98 -6.90
N GLY A 184 14.77 -13.67 -7.38
CA GLY A 184 15.99 -14.38 -6.98
C GLY A 184 16.28 -14.26 -5.48
N GLU A 185 16.21 -13.04 -4.95
CA GLU A 185 16.50 -12.74 -3.54
C GLU A 185 15.35 -13.20 -2.63
N SER A 186 14.12 -12.99 -3.04
CA SER A 186 12.95 -13.45 -2.27
C SER A 186 12.86 -14.98 -2.22
N LEU A 187 13.26 -15.70 -3.27
CA LEU A 187 13.35 -17.16 -3.26
C LEU A 187 14.43 -17.64 -2.29
N THR A 188 15.61 -16.98 -2.27
CA THR A 188 16.67 -17.26 -1.30
C THR A 188 16.18 -17.08 0.13
N PHE A 189 15.46 -15.98 0.39
CA PHE A 189 14.81 -15.75 1.68
C PHE A 189 13.84 -16.88 2.06
N VAL A 190 12.95 -17.28 1.15
CA VAL A 190 11.98 -18.35 1.37
C VAL A 190 12.68 -19.67 1.67
N GLN A 191 13.74 -20.01 0.94
CA GLN A 191 14.53 -21.23 1.17
C GLN A 191 15.18 -21.22 2.56
N ALA A 192 15.78 -20.10 2.98
CA ALA A 192 16.38 -19.95 4.30
C ALA A 192 15.34 -20.10 5.42
N VAL A 193 14.19 -19.49 5.27
CA VAL A 193 13.07 -19.59 6.23
C VAL A 193 12.61 -21.03 6.40
N PHE A 194 12.42 -21.78 5.30
CA PHE A 194 12.01 -23.19 5.35
C PHE A 194 13.11 -24.13 5.84
N ALA A 195 14.38 -23.77 5.66
CA ALA A 195 15.51 -24.48 6.25
C ALA A 195 15.64 -24.27 7.76
N GLY A 196 14.93 -23.28 8.32
CA GLY A 196 15.05 -22.90 9.73
C GLY A 196 16.26 -22.01 10.01
N ASP A 197 16.86 -21.44 8.98
CA ASP A 197 18.00 -20.54 9.14
C ASP A 197 17.57 -19.23 9.84
N ALA A 198 18.47 -18.67 10.64
CA ALA A 198 18.25 -17.39 11.27
C ALA A 198 18.27 -16.26 10.22
N ILE A 199 17.11 -15.63 9.99
CA ILE A 199 17.01 -14.49 9.08
C ILE A 199 17.56 -13.23 9.80
N LYS A 200 18.51 -12.57 9.13
CA LYS A 200 19.05 -11.28 9.59
C LYS A 200 18.32 -10.15 8.84
N GLY A 201 17.72 -9.25 9.63
CA GLY A 201 17.21 -7.98 9.09
C GLY A 201 18.34 -6.96 8.87
N ASN A 202 17.98 -5.85 8.25
CA ASN A 202 18.87 -4.72 8.01
C ASN A 202 18.28 -3.39 8.50
N CYS A 203 17.54 -3.45 9.61
CA CYS A 203 16.88 -2.29 10.23
C CYS A 203 17.86 -1.13 10.50
N ASP A 204 19.09 -1.45 10.95
CA ASP A 204 20.11 -0.44 11.27
C ASP A 204 20.73 0.22 10.02
N ALA A 205 20.64 -0.42 8.86
CA ALA A 205 21.26 0.08 7.63
C ALA A 205 20.38 1.10 6.88
N SER A 206 19.08 1.20 7.21
CA SER A 206 18.10 2.08 6.53
C SER A 206 18.22 2.10 5.00
N PRO A 207 18.19 0.95 4.30
CA PRO A 207 18.46 0.91 2.86
C PRO A 207 17.43 1.66 2.01
N LEU A 208 16.34 2.09 2.62
CA LEU A 208 15.26 2.84 1.94
C LEU A 208 15.33 4.35 2.21
N GLY A 209 16.34 4.84 2.94
CA GLY A 209 16.51 6.26 3.28
C GLY A 209 15.91 6.65 4.60
#